data_9a5224a5ab955224d0bf2059a7575191
#
_entry.id   9a5224a5ab955224d0bf2059a7575191
#
_cell.length_a   1.000
_cell.length_b   1.000
_cell.length_c   1.000
_cell.angle_alpha   90.00
_cell.angle_beta   90.00
_cell.angle_gamma   90.00
#
_symmetry.space_group_name_H-M   'P 1'
#
loop_
_entity.id
_entity.type
_entity.pdbx_description
1 polymer ?
#
loop_
_entity_poly.entity_id
_entity_poly.type
_entity_poly.pdbx_seq_one_letter_code
_entity_poly.pdbx_strand_id
1 'polypeptide(L)'
;PDGIGVVHASKILKRPLPERVGGFDLANMVLAKIAGTGKSVYLFGGKPGVAEAAAENLCRLYPGTNICGTADGYFNEEKEQQIIEDINEKKPDLLFVCLGFPKQELWIDTHKHELGAKVCMGIGGSLDVFAGTVKRAPVGFQKLGLEWLYRLIKQPSRFVRMLALPKFGFTVLLHGKKYLEK
;
A
#
# COMPACT_ATOMS: atom_id res chain seq x y z
N PRO A 1 9.58 0.02 -6.89
CA PRO A 1 10.22 -0.77 -5.82
C PRO A 1 10.03 -0.09 -4.46
N ASP A 2 9.16 -0.64 -3.59
CA ASP A 2 8.87 -0.03 -2.29
C ASP A 2 9.95 -0.36 -1.24
N GLY A 3 10.37 -1.62 -1.18
CA GLY A 3 11.32 -2.05 -0.16
C GLY A 3 12.76 -1.59 -0.43
N ILE A 4 13.40 -0.94 0.57
CA ILE A 4 14.81 -0.55 0.48
C ILE A 4 15.72 -1.75 0.18
N GLY A 5 15.38 -2.94 0.69
CA GLY A 5 16.08 -4.19 0.39
C GLY A 5 16.14 -4.52 -1.10
N VAL A 6 15.05 -4.25 -1.84
CA VAL A 6 14.99 -4.46 -3.30
C VAL A 6 15.95 -3.51 -4.02
N VAL A 7 16.02 -2.25 -3.57
CA VAL A 7 16.97 -1.26 -4.13
C VAL A 7 18.43 -1.68 -3.87
N HIS A 8 18.74 -2.18 -2.67
CA HIS A 8 20.08 -2.71 -2.38
C HIS A 8 20.39 -3.97 -3.21
N ALA A 9 19.43 -4.90 -3.31
CA ALA A 9 19.58 -6.10 -4.13
C ALA A 9 19.86 -5.75 -5.60
N SER A 10 19.16 -4.76 -6.16
CA SER A 10 19.36 -4.34 -7.55
C SER A 10 20.79 -3.84 -7.82
N LYS A 11 21.42 -3.16 -6.83
CA LYS A 11 22.82 -2.73 -6.89
C LYS A 11 23.78 -3.90 -6.83
N ILE A 12 23.53 -4.86 -5.92
CA ILE A 12 24.33 -6.10 -5.79
C ILE A 12 24.29 -6.90 -7.10
N LEU A 13 23.12 -6.96 -7.72
CA LEU A 13 22.90 -7.67 -8.98
C LEU A 13 23.33 -6.88 -10.23
N LYS A 14 23.97 -5.72 -10.07
CA LYS A 14 24.42 -4.84 -11.16
C LYS A 14 23.29 -4.38 -12.11
N ARG A 15 22.07 -4.33 -11.64
CA ARG A 15 20.88 -3.77 -12.33
C ARG A 15 20.22 -2.72 -11.44
N PRO A 16 20.91 -1.58 -11.19
CA PRO A 16 20.45 -0.61 -10.20
C PRO A 16 19.12 0.00 -10.56
N LEU A 17 18.21 0.00 -9.58
CA LEU A 17 16.99 0.78 -9.64
C LEU A 17 17.33 2.23 -9.28
N PRO A 18 16.75 3.23 -9.99
CA PRO A 18 17.11 4.64 -9.78
C PRO A 18 16.77 5.12 -8.38
N GLU A 19 15.61 4.73 -7.86
CA GLU A 19 15.14 5.16 -6.54
C GLU A 19 14.15 4.17 -5.91
N ARG A 20 13.85 4.39 -4.63
CA ARG A 20 12.76 3.72 -3.92
C ARG A 20 11.46 4.50 -4.17
N VAL A 21 10.43 3.81 -4.64
CA VAL A 21 9.07 4.35 -4.77
C VAL A 21 8.17 3.66 -3.75
N GLY A 22 7.91 4.31 -2.63
CA GLY A 22 7.03 3.79 -1.58
C GLY A 22 5.55 3.90 -1.97
N GLY A 23 4.75 2.88 -1.67
CA GLY A 23 3.31 2.89 -1.97
C GLY A 23 2.58 4.08 -1.35
N PHE A 24 2.93 4.47 -0.13
CA PHE A 24 2.40 5.67 0.52
C PHE A 24 2.75 6.96 -0.23
N ASP A 25 4.00 7.10 -0.66
CA ASP A 25 4.46 8.30 -1.38
C ASP A 25 3.79 8.41 -2.74
N LEU A 26 3.69 7.26 -3.45
CA LEU A 26 2.99 7.19 -4.73
C LEU A 26 1.50 7.53 -4.56
N ALA A 27 0.83 7.01 -3.53
CA ALA A 27 -0.56 7.33 -3.24
C ALA A 27 -0.77 8.83 -3.01
N ASN A 28 0.10 9.49 -2.22
CA ASN A 28 0.06 10.94 -2.03
C ASN A 28 0.23 11.71 -3.35
N MET A 29 1.20 11.31 -4.18
CA MET A 29 1.43 11.96 -5.47
C MET A 29 0.22 11.81 -6.42
N VAL A 30 -0.40 10.64 -6.45
CA VAL A 30 -1.60 10.39 -7.25
C VAL A 30 -2.76 11.25 -6.73
N LEU A 31 -3.03 11.23 -5.42
CA LEU A 31 -4.10 12.02 -4.82
C LEU A 31 -3.94 13.53 -5.10
N ALA A 32 -2.72 14.06 -4.92
CA ALA A 32 -2.43 15.46 -5.25
C ALA A 32 -2.68 15.80 -6.73
N LYS A 33 -2.43 14.84 -7.64
CA LYS A 33 -2.65 15.05 -9.07
C LYS A 33 -4.12 14.94 -9.50
N ILE A 34 -4.90 14.08 -8.85
CA ILE A 34 -6.31 13.86 -9.23
C ILE A 34 -7.28 14.76 -8.48
N ALA A 35 -6.86 15.42 -7.41
CA ALA A 35 -7.68 16.39 -6.70
C ALA A 35 -8.19 17.48 -7.65
N GLY A 36 -9.50 17.77 -7.60
CA GLY A 36 -10.17 18.74 -8.47
C GLY A 36 -10.38 18.29 -9.92
N THR A 37 -9.97 17.08 -10.31
CA THR A 37 -10.18 16.58 -11.68
C THR A 37 -11.49 15.82 -11.88
N GLY A 38 -12.27 15.62 -10.82
CA GLY A 38 -13.47 14.78 -10.84
C GLY A 38 -13.23 13.28 -10.78
N LYS A 39 -11.96 12.84 -10.77
CA LYS A 39 -11.61 11.43 -10.61
C LYS A 39 -12.00 10.91 -9.24
N SER A 40 -12.60 9.72 -9.21
CA SER A 40 -13.11 9.12 -7.98
C SER A 40 -12.14 8.09 -7.39
N VAL A 41 -12.09 8.05 -6.07
CA VAL A 41 -11.25 7.13 -5.29
C VAL A 41 -12.11 6.35 -4.33
N TYR A 42 -11.89 5.04 -4.25
CA TYR A 42 -12.48 4.18 -3.23
C TYR A 42 -11.39 3.69 -2.27
N LEU A 43 -11.66 3.72 -0.96
CA LEU A 43 -10.72 3.29 0.07
C LEU A 43 -11.21 1.98 0.70
N PHE A 44 -10.43 0.92 0.54
CA PHE A 44 -10.77 -0.40 1.06
C PHE A 44 -9.69 -0.94 1.99
N GLY A 45 -10.04 -1.21 3.24
CA GLY A 45 -9.15 -1.84 4.20
C GLY A 45 -9.03 -1.08 5.52
N GLY A 46 -8.08 -1.48 6.34
CA GLY A 46 -7.93 -0.98 7.71
C GLY A 46 -8.95 -1.60 8.67
N LYS A 47 -8.91 -1.15 9.92
CA LYS A 47 -9.93 -1.51 10.93
C LYS A 47 -11.21 -0.73 10.66
N PRO A 48 -12.37 -1.19 11.20
CA PRO A 48 -13.60 -0.40 11.14
C PRO A 48 -13.37 1.06 11.58
N GLY A 49 -13.88 2.01 10.81
CA GLY A 49 -13.71 3.46 11.03
C GLY A 49 -12.41 4.07 10.48
N VAL A 50 -11.41 3.27 10.09
CA VAL A 50 -10.13 3.79 9.58
C VAL A 50 -10.25 4.34 8.17
N ALA A 51 -10.98 3.65 7.30
CA ALA A 51 -11.16 4.10 5.92
C ALA A 51 -11.96 5.42 5.86
N GLU A 52 -12.97 5.55 6.69
CA GLU A 52 -13.80 6.75 6.83
C GLU A 52 -12.96 7.94 7.35
N ALA A 53 -12.21 7.74 8.43
CA ALA A 53 -11.33 8.77 8.98
C ALA A 53 -10.22 9.18 7.97
N ALA A 54 -9.71 8.22 7.21
CA ALA A 54 -8.78 8.50 6.13
C ALA A 54 -9.42 9.35 5.03
N ALA A 55 -10.67 9.04 4.63
CA ALA A 55 -11.42 9.80 3.64
C ALA A 55 -11.59 11.26 4.05
N GLU A 56 -12.02 11.52 5.29
CA GLU A 56 -12.16 12.88 5.82
C GLU A 56 -10.84 13.65 5.81
N ASN A 57 -9.75 13.01 6.25
CA ASN A 57 -8.43 13.62 6.27
C ASN A 57 -7.90 13.90 4.86
N LEU A 58 -8.10 12.98 3.93
CA LEU A 58 -7.68 13.14 2.53
C LEU A 58 -8.42 14.28 1.84
N CYS A 59 -9.73 14.42 2.07
CA CYS A 59 -10.50 15.56 1.55
C CYS A 59 -10.00 16.90 2.11
N ARG A 60 -9.52 16.92 3.37
CA ARG A 60 -8.90 18.11 3.96
C ARG A 60 -7.50 18.41 3.41
N LEU A 61 -6.67 17.38 3.22
CA LEU A 61 -5.31 17.49 2.72
C LEU A 61 -5.25 17.82 1.23
N TYR A 62 -6.18 17.29 0.46
CA TYR A 62 -6.29 17.44 -0.99
C TYR A 62 -7.70 17.92 -1.35
N PRO A 63 -7.99 19.21 -1.21
CA PRO A 63 -9.31 19.78 -1.54
C PRO A 63 -9.73 19.45 -2.97
N GLY A 64 -10.97 19.01 -3.14
CA GLY A 64 -11.47 18.56 -4.43
C GLY A 64 -11.23 17.08 -4.74
N THR A 65 -10.67 16.30 -3.80
CA THR A 65 -10.62 14.83 -3.92
C THR A 65 -12.04 14.26 -3.79
N ASN A 66 -12.43 13.42 -4.73
CA ASN A 66 -13.70 12.73 -4.73
C ASN A 66 -13.54 11.31 -4.17
N ILE A 67 -13.78 11.12 -2.85
CA ILE A 67 -13.86 9.79 -2.25
C ILE A 67 -15.27 9.27 -2.44
N CYS A 68 -15.48 8.33 -3.36
CA CYS A 68 -16.79 7.81 -3.72
C CYS A 68 -17.27 6.69 -2.78
N GLY A 69 -16.37 6.08 -1.98
CA GLY A 69 -16.76 5.06 -1.01
C GLY A 69 -15.62 4.58 -0.15
N THR A 70 -15.99 3.91 0.95
CA THR A 70 -15.07 3.31 1.92
C THR A 70 -15.59 1.94 2.34
N ALA A 71 -14.65 1.01 2.63
CA ALA A 71 -14.97 -0.25 3.30
C ALA A 71 -13.79 -0.65 4.20
N ASP A 72 -14.08 -1.27 5.35
CA ASP A 72 -13.04 -1.79 6.22
C ASP A 72 -12.51 -3.16 5.73
N GLY A 73 -11.36 -3.59 6.28
CA GLY A 73 -10.69 -4.83 5.90
C GLY A 73 -11.09 -6.07 6.72
N TYR A 74 -12.15 -5.98 7.52
CA TYR A 74 -12.66 -7.05 8.39
C TYR A 74 -13.98 -7.57 7.84
N PHE A 75 -13.93 -8.54 6.98
CA PHE A 75 -15.08 -9.05 6.25
C PHE A 75 -15.08 -10.60 6.22
N ASN A 76 -16.27 -11.16 6.13
CA ASN A 76 -16.57 -12.53 5.76
C ASN A 76 -16.98 -12.57 4.28
N GLU A 77 -17.31 -13.73 3.74
CA GLU A 77 -17.70 -13.92 2.32
C GLU A 77 -18.91 -13.05 1.92
N GLU A 78 -19.94 -12.98 2.78
CA GLU A 78 -21.14 -12.18 2.51
C GLU A 78 -20.81 -10.67 2.42
N LYS A 79 -20.04 -10.16 3.38
CA LYS A 79 -19.61 -8.76 3.38
C LYS A 79 -18.63 -8.45 2.24
N GLU A 80 -17.79 -9.42 1.87
CA GLU A 80 -16.90 -9.29 0.72
C GLU A 80 -17.69 -9.06 -0.57
N GLN A 81 -18.74 -9.84 -0.78
CA GLN A 81 -19.63 -9.69 -1.93
C GLN A 81 -20.30 -8.30 -1.95
N GLN A 82 -20.79 -7.83 -0.80
CA GLN A 82 -21.36 -6.49 -0.68
C GLN A 82 -20.35 -5.38 -1.00
N ILE A 83 -19.08 -5.56 -0.58
CA ILE A 83 -18.00 -4.61 -0.90
C ILE A 83 -17.73 -4.59 -2.41
N ILE A 84 -17.69 -5.75 -3.06
CA ILE A 84 -17.49 -5.86 -4.52
C ILE A 84 -18.65 -5.19 -5.26
N GLU A 85 -19.89 -5.43 -4.83
CA GLU A 85 -21.09 -4.81 -5.40
C GLU A 85 -21.05 -3.28 -5.26
N ASP A 86 -20.69 -2.77 -4.08
CA ASP A 86 -20.56 -1.32 -3.82
C ASP A 86 -19.48 -0.67 -4.69
N ILE A 87 -18.31 -1.33 -4.85
CA ILE A 87 -17.26 -0.88 -5.75
C ILE A 87 -17.75 -0.86 -7.20
N ASN A 88 -18.51 -1.88 -7.62
CA ASN A 88 -19.02 -2.01 -8.98
C ASN A 88 -20.15 -1.02 -9.30
N GLU A 89 -20.96 -0.65 -8.32
CA GLU A 89 -21.92 0.42 -8.45
C GLU A 89 -21.23 1.79 -8.62
N LYS A 90 -20.24 2.08 -7.78
CA LYS A 90 -19.51 3.36 -7.75
C LYS A 90 -18.48 3.52 -8.85
N LYS A 91 -17.98 2.43 -9.44
CA LYS A 91 -17.00 2.38 -10.54
C LYS A 91 -15.86 3.38 -10.36
N PRO A 92 -15.06 3.27 -9.28
CA PRO A 92 -14.03 4.25 -9.00
C PRO A 92 -12.95 4.27 -10.08
N ASP A 93 -12.39 5.45 -10.35
CA ASP A 93 -11.20 5.56 -11.18
C ASP A 93 -9.99 4.90 -10.50
N LEU A 94 -9.93 4.94 -9.16
CA LEU A 94 -8.85 4.38 -8.37
C LEU A 94 -9.40 3.67 -7.11
N LEU A 95 -9.03 2.41 -6.94
CA LEU A 95 -9.30 1.61 -5.74
C LEU A 95 -8.00 1.42 -4.96
N PHE A 96 -7.91 2.01 -3.78
CA PHE A 96 -6.85 1.71 -2.82
C PHE A 96 -7.22 0.50 -1.96
N VAL A 97 -6.40 -0.55 -2.03
CA VAL A 97 -6.58 -1.77 -1.24
C VAL A 97 -5.55 -1.83 -0.13
N CYS A 98 -6.02 -1.91 1.12
CA CYS A 98 -5.22 -1.77 2.34
C CYS A 98 -5.43 -2.94 3.30
N LEU A 99 -5.34 -4.17 2.79
CA LEU A 99 -5.50 -5.41 3.56
C LEU A 99 -4.17 -5.96 4.09
N GLY A 100 -3.05 -5.34 3.68
CA GLY A 100 -1.70 -5.79 3.97
C GLY A 100 -1.24 -6.94 3.06
N PHE A 101 0.11 -7.06 2.95
CA PHE A 101 0.76 -8.10 2.17
C PHE A 101 0.65 -9.48 2.90
N PRO A 102 0.37 -10.60 2.20
CA PRO A 102 0.04 -10.70 0.77
C PRO A 102 -1.47 -10.62 0.47
N LYS A 103 -2.32 -10.39 1.50
CA LYS A 103 -3.79 -10.48 1.37
C LYS A 103 -4.32 -9.52 0.31
N GLN A 104 -3.80 -8.30 0.23
CA GLN A 104 -4.26 -7.30 -0.74
C GLN A 104 -3.93 -7.68 -2.19
N GLU A 105 -2.75 -8.22 -2.45
CA GLU A 105 -2.33 -8.66 -3.77
C GLU A 105 -3.18 -9.85 -4.25
N LEU A 106 -3.40 -10.81 -3.35
CA LEU A 106 -4.22 -11.98 -3.63
C LEU A 106 -5.68 -11.57 -3.89
N TRP A 107 -6.23 -10.67 -3.06
CA TRP A 107 -7.58 -10.18 -3.24
C TRP A 107 -7.75 -9.45 -4.58
N ILE A 108 -6.83 -8.56 -4.92
CA ILE A 108 -6.86 -7.87 -6.22
C ILE A 108 -6.76 -8.88 -7.37
N ASP A 109 -5.85 -9.85 -7.29
CA ASP A 109 -5.67 -10.85 -8.35
C ASP A 109 -6.91 -11.73 -8.54
N THR A 110 -7.56 -12.11 -7.44
CA THR A 110 -8.80 -12.90 -7.48
C THR A 110 -9.95 -12.13 -8.14
N HIS A 111 -10.12 -10.85 -7.79
CA HIS A 111 -11.30 -10.07 -8.18
C HIS A 111 -11.09 -9.11 -9.36
N LYS A 112 -9.86 -8.99 -9.90
CA LYS A 112 -9.49 -8.01 -10.96
C LYS A 112 -10.37 -8.04 -12.22
N HIS A 113 -10.99 -9.18 -12.53
CA HIS A 113 -11.82 -9.32 -13.72
C HIS A 113 -13.30 -8.99 -13.50
N GLU A 114 -13.73 -8.87 -12.24
CA GLU A 114 -15.11 -8.53 -11.88
C GLU A 114 -15.24 -7.12 -11.29
N LEU A 115 -14.11 -6.50 -10.87
CA LEU A 115 -14.12 -5.16 -10.30
C LEU A 115 -14.33 -4.08 -11.36
N GLY A 116 -15.29 -3.20 -11.12
CA GLY A 116 -15.57 -2.01 -11.94
C GLY A 116 -14.55 -0.86 -11.76
N ALA A 117 -13.53 -1.03 -10.93
CA ALA A 117 -12.47 -0.05 -10.74
C ALA A 117 -11.50 -0.02 -11.93
N LYS A 118 -11.10 1.19 -12.38
CA LYS A 118 -10.16 1.31 -13.51
C LYS A 118 -8.72 0.96 -13.14
N VAL A 119 -8.31 1.31 -11.91
CA VAL A 119 -6.98 1.03 -11.38
C VAL A 119 -7.12 0.54 -9.94
N CYS A 120 -6.50 -0.61 -9.63
CA CYS A 120 -6.37 -1.11 -8.26
C CYS A 120 -4.93 -0.93 -7.78
N MET A 121 -4.74 -0.44 -6.56
CA MET A 121 -3.42 -0.21 -5.99
C MET A 121 -3.37 -0.68 -4.54
N GLY A 122 -2.53 -1.70 -4.25
CA GLY A 122 -2.24 -2.14 -2.90
C GLY A 122 -1.28 -1.17 -2.21
N ILE A 123 -1.73 -0.52 -1.13
CA ILE A 123 -0.91 0.45 -0.38
C ILE A 123 -0.73 0.08 1.11
N GLY A 124 -1.09 -1.15 1.48
CA GLY A 124 -0.86 -1.71 2.82
C GLY A 124 -1.44 -0.86 3.93
N GLY A 125 -0.68 -0.63 4.98
CA GLY A 125 -1.10 0.17 6.14
C GLY A 125 -1.10 1.68 5.91
N SER A 126 -1.25 2.16 4.68
CA SER A 126 -1.27 3.60 4.38
C SER A 126 -2.54 4.29 4.87
N LEU A 127 -3.67 3.57 4.92
CA LEU A 127 -4.91 4.13 5.47
C LEU A 127 -4.77 4.51 6.95
N ASP A 128 -4.05 3.71 7.75
CA ASP A 128 -3.79 4.05 9.16
C ASP A 128 -3.02 5.36 9.29
N VAL A 129 -2.11 5.65 8.34
CA VAL A 129 -1.36 6.92 8.32
C VAL A 129 -2.26 8.06 7.86
N PHE A 130 -3.07 7.87 6.82
CA PHE A 130 -4.04 8.87 6.34
C PHE A 130 -5.12 9.17 7.39
N ALA A 131 -5.58 8.17 8.12
CA ALA A 131 -6.50 8.32 9.24
C ALA A 131 -5.86 9.02 10.46
N GLY A 132 -4.53 9.14 10.50
CA GLY A 132 -3.81 9.71 11.64
C GLY A 132 -3.68 8.76 12.85
N THR A 133 -4.13 7.52 12.75
CA THR A 133 -4.03 6.51 13.82
C THR A 133 -2.60 6.00 14.00
N VAL A 134 -1.79 6.05 12.95
CA VAL A 134 -0.37 5.68 12.96
C VAL A 134 0.47 6.83 12.42
N LYS A 135 1.50 7.23 13.17
CA LYS A 135 2.47 8.23 12.69
C LYS A 135 3.48 7.59 11.76
N ARG A 136 3.74 8.24 10.63
CA ARG A 136 4.84 7.87 9.75
C ARG A 136 6.19 8.04 10.47
N ALA A 137 7.19 7.29 10.05
CA ALA A 137 8.56 7.46 10.56
C ALA A 137 9.06 8.89 10.33
N PRO A 138 9.84 9.48 11.27
CA PRO A 138 10.46 10.77 11.06
C PRO A 138 11.28 10.84 9.78
N VAL A 139 11.40 12.02 9.18
CA VAL A 139 12.08 12.24 7.89
C VAL A 139 13.51 11.66 7.86
N GLY A 140 14.23 11.74 8.99
CA GLY A 140 15.57 11.14 9.13
C GLY A 140 15.56 9.64 8.88
N PHE A 141 14.62 8.91 9.48
CA PHE A 141 14.46 7.46 9.26
C PHE A 141 14.04 7.14 7.82
N GLN A 142 13.21 7.99 7.21
CA GLN A 142 12.79 7.81 5.82
C GLN A 142 13.98 7.96 4.86
N LYS A 143 14.77 9.04 5.01
CA LYS A 143 15.96 9.32 4.17
C LYS A 143 17.03 8.23 4.29
N LEU A 144 17.20 7.66 5.49
CA LEU A 144 18.15 6.56 5.72
C LEU A 144 17.61 5.19 5.31
N GLY A 145 16.36 5.08 4.84
CA GLY A 145 15.74 3.80 4.52
C GLY A 145 15.42 2.93 5.74
N LEU A 146 15.34 3.53 6.92
CA LEU A 146 15.12 2.87 8.22
C LEU A 146 13.68 2.92 8.70
N GLU A 147 12.69 3.18 7.82
CA GLU A 147 11.27 3.17 8.19
C GLU A 147 10.84 1.83 8.79
N TRP A 148 11.39 0.73 8.28
CA TRP A 148 11.13 -0.62 8.80
C TRP A 148 11.58 -0.77 10.26
N LEU A 149 12.72 -0.19 10.64
CA LEU A 149 13.24 -0.21 12.00
C LEU A 149 12.37 0.62 12.94
N TYR A 150 11.97 1.82 12.51
CA TYR A 150 11.03 2.65 13.27
C TYR A 150 9.70 1.94 13.53
N ARG A 151 9.15 1.27 12.50
CA ARG A 151 7.93 0.47 12.64
C ARG A 151 8.12 -0.73 13.56
N LEU A 152 9.28 -1.37 13.55
CA LEU A 152 9.61 -2.48 14.46
C LEU A 152 9.65 -2.00 15.91
N ILE A 153 10.28 -0.86 16.19
CA ILE A 153 10.35 -0.26 17.53
C ILE A 153 8.94 0.08 18.05
N LYS A 154 8.07 0.62 17.18
CA LYS A 154 6.70 0.97 17.56
C LYS A 154 5.75 -0.24 17.65
N GLN A 155 6.02 -1.31 16.93
CA GLN A 155 5.23 -2.53 16.86
C GLN A 155 6.13 -3.77 16.90
N PRO A 156 6.60 -4.20 18.09
CA PRO A 156 7.50 -5.35 18.23
C PRO A 156 6.95 -6.67 17.67
N SER A 157 5.63 -6.82 17.61
CA SER A 157 4.96 -7.98 16.98
C SER A 157 5.34 -8.20 15.50
N ARG A 158 5.93 -7.19 14.85
CA ARG A 158 6.44 -7.29 13.48
C ARG A 158 7.80 -7.99 13.36
N PHE A 159 8.43 -8.36 14.50
CA PHE A 159 9.78 -8.96 14.50
C PHE A 159 9.87 -10.20 13.60
N VAL A 160 8.90 -11.10 13.66
CA VAL A 160 8.88 -12.31 12.81
C VAL A 160 8.89 -11.95 11.32
N ARG A 161 8.15 -10.92 10.91
CA ARG A 161 8.18 -10.40 9.53
C ARG A 161 9.54 -9.83 9.13
N MET A 162 10.24 -9.20 10.07
CA MET A 162 11.54 -8.57 9.80
C MET A 162 12.65 -9.60 9.55
N LEU A 163 12.50 -10.85 10.02
CA LEU A 163 13.42 -11.97 9.72
C LEU A 163 13.47 -12.29 8.21
N ALA A 164 12.46 -11.87 7.45
CA ALA A 164 12.49 -11.97 5.99
C ALA A 164 13.57 -11.08 5.34
N LEU A 165 13.97 -9.97 5.97
CA LEU A 165 14.98 -9.05 5.43
C LEU A 165 16.38 -9.69 5.34
N PRO A 166 16.96 -10.23 6.43
CA PRO A 166 18.23 -10.91 6.34
C PRO A 166 18.14 -12.15 5.44
N LYS A 167 17.08 -12.95 5.52
CA LYS A 167 16.87 -14.10 4.62
C LYS A 167 16.89 -13.67 3.15
N PHE A 168 16.21 -12.59 2.79
CA PHE A 168 16.23 -12.04 1.45
C PHE A 168 17.66 -11.61 1.04
N GLY A 169 18.37 -10.88 1.91
CA GLY A 169 19.74 -10.45 1.66
C GLY A 169 20.68 -11.62 1.37
N PHE A 170 20.64 -12.67 2.19
CA PHE A 170 21.43 -13.89 1.97
C PHE A 170 21.04 -14.60 0.67
N THR A 171 19.74 -14.68 0.35
CA THR A 171 19.27 -15.28 -0.90
C THR A 171 19.81 -14.52 -2.11
N VAL A 172 19.80 -13.20 -2.08
CA VAL A 172 20.33 -12.35 -3.15
C VAL A 172 21.85 -12.56 -3.32
N LEU A 173 22.59 -12.61 -2.23
CA LEU A 173 24.05 -12.79 -2.28
C LEU A 173 24.44 -14.17 -2.83
N LEU A 174 23.76 -15.23 -2.40
CA LEU A 174 24.11 -16.60 -2.75
C LEU A 174 23.55 -17.06 -4.10
N HIS A 175 22.35 -16.64 -4.43
CA HIS A 175 21.60 -17.17 -5.58
C HIS A 175 21.16 -16.12 -6.59
N GLY A 176 21.38 -14.83 -6.30
CA GLY A 176 20.81 -13.75 -7.11
C GLY A 176 21.21 -13.78 -8.58
N LYS A 177 22.45 -14.16 -8.90
CA LYS A 177 22.92 -14.29 -10.30
C LYS A 177 22.15 -15.35 -11.08
N LYS A 178 21.84 -16.48 -10.47
CA LYS A 178 21.10 -17.60 -11.11
C LYS A 178 19.69 -17.20 -11.58
N TYR A 179 19.08 -16.22 -10.92
CA TYR A 179 17.74 -15.71 -11.29
C TYR A 179 17.78 -14.66 -12.39
N LEU A 180 18.95 -14.12 -12.72
CA LEU A 180 19.13 -13.15 -13.80
C LEU A 180 19.43 -13.80 -15.16
N GLU A 181 19.83 -15.08 -15.16
CA GLU A 181 20.21 -15.85 -16.34
C GLU A 181 19.01 -16.64 -16.93
N LYS A 182 17.83 -16.52 -16.31
CA LYS A 182 16.55 -17.03 -16.80
C LYS A 182 15.69 -15.88 -17.34
#